data_80aa2f97b6dda5435611de02dd06046e
#
_entry.id   80aa2f97b6dda5435611de02dd06046e
#
_cell.length_a   1.000
_cell.length_b   1.000
_cell.length_c   1.000
_cell.angle_alpha   90.00
_cell.angle_beta   90.00
_cell.angle_gamma   90.00
#
_symmetry.space_group_name_H-M   'P 1'
#
loop_
_entity.id
_entity.type
_entity.pdbx_description
1 polymer ?
#
loop_
_entity_poly.entity_id
_entity_poly.type
_entity_poly.pdbx_seq_one_letter_code
_entity_poly.pdbx_strand_id
1 'polypeptide(L)'
;MLSEERDPPCDTKTVMIALGGGVIGDMIGFVAATFKRGVRFVQVPTTLLAMVDSSIGGKTAIDTEAGKNLIGAFWQPARIYIDLQFLDTLPTREFVNGFAEVIKVRSSHNVHMKKGRHRHD
;
A
#
# COMPACT_ATOMS: atom_id res chain seq x y z
N MET A 1 41.95 -5.21 15.03
CA MET A 1 40.87 -4.25 15.33
C MET A 1 40.16 -4.00 14.00
N LEU A 2 39.18 -4.84 13.71
CA LEU A 2 38.39 -4.70 12.48
C LEU A 2 37.46 -3.51 12.71
N SER A 3 37.61 -2.46 11.91
CA SER A 3 36.64 -1.39 11.82
C SER A 3 35.37 -1.98 11.27
N GLU A 4 34.34 -2.14 12.09
CA GLU A 4 32.96 -2.32 11.60
C GLU A 4 32.66 -1.08 10.73
N GLU A 5 32.71 -1.25 9.41
CA GLU A 5 32.06 -0.32 8.50
C GLU A 5 30.57 -0.39 8.86
N ARG A 6 30.15 0.54 9.70
CA ARG A 6 28.73 0.75 9.94
C ARG A 6 28.16 1.27 8.63
N ASP A 7 27.22 0.52 8.07
CA ASP A 7 26.33 1.07 7.04
C ASP A 7 25.92 2.50 7.41
N PRO A 8 25.85 3.43 6.45
CA PRO A 8 25.55 4.81 6.75
C PRO A 8 24.28 4.86 7.63
N PRO A 9 24.30 5.57 8.74
CA PRO A 9 23.19 5.54 9.68
C PRO A 9 21.94 6.04 8.99
N CYS A 10 20.88 5.22 8.97
CA CYS A 10 19.56 5.67 8.53
C CYS A 10 19.16 6.91 9.33
N ASP A 11 18.80 7.97 8.65
CA ASP A 11 18.41 9.26 9.24
C ASP A 11 16.97 9.62 8.85
N THR A 12 16.53 10.82 9.19
CA THR A 12 15.22 11.34 8.83
C THR A 12 15.03 11.60 7.32
N LYS A 13 16.12 11.60 6.55
CA LYS A 13 16.11 11.73 5.09
C LYS A 13 16.00 10.39 4.38
N THR A 14 16.12 9.29 5.11
CA THR A 14 15.95 7.93 4.60
C THR A 14 14.58 7.82 3.93
N VAL A 15 14.53 7.13 2.79
CA VAL A 15 13.31 6.78 2.09
C VAL A 15 13.20 5.26 2.07
N MET A 16 12.10 4.73 2.60
CA MET A 16 11.82 3.30 2.54
C MET A 16 11.09 2.97 1.25
N ILE A 17 11.40 1.83 0.64
CA ILE A 17 10.70 1.35 -0.56
C ILE A 17 9.98 0.05 -0.21
N ALA A 18 8.66 0.06 -0.37
CA ALA A 18 7.81 -1.11 -0.20
C ALA A 18 7.56 -1.74 -1.58
N LEU A 19 8.37 -2.72 -1.94
CA LEU A 19 8.21 -3.50 -3.16
C LEU A 19 7.52 -4.83 -2.85
N GLY A 20 6.27 -5.01 -3.27
CA GLY A 20 5.53 -6.25 -3.00
C GLY A 20 4.02 -6.09 -3.06
N GLY A 21 3.30 -7.06 -2.50
CA GLY A 21 1.85 -7.01 -2.34
C GLY A 21 1.40 -6.14 -1.16
N GLY A 22 0.10 -6.19 -0.85
CA GLY A 22 -0.49 -5.34 0.20
C GLY A 22 0.16 -5.49 1.56
N VAL A 23 0.46 -6.72 2.00
CA VAL A 23 1.12 -6.98 3.31
C VAL A 23 2.46 -6.26 3.42
N ILE A 24 3.26 -6.27 2.36
CA ILE A 24 4.56 -5.57 2.34
C ILE A 24 4.35 -4.05 2.39
N GLY A 25 3.38 -3.54 1.62
CA GLY A 25 3.03 -2.12 1.62
C GLY A 25 2.60 -1.62 2.99
N ASP A 26 1.72 -2.38 3.66
CA ASP A 26 1.19 -2.06 4.98
C ASP A 26 2.29 -2.10 6.06
N MET A 27 3.10 -3.16 6.06
CA MET A 27 4.18 -3.34 7.03
C MET A 27 5.26 -2.25 6.89
N ILE A 28 5.78 -2.03 5.68
CA ILE A 28 6.82 -1.01 5.44
C ILE A 28 6.27 0.39 5.68
N GLY A 29 5.02 0.65 5.32
CA GLY A 29 4.36 1.92 5.62
C GLY A 29 4.25 2.18 7.12
N PHE A 30 3.91 1.16 7.93
CA PHE A 30 3.87 1.27 9.38
C PHE A 30 5.28 1.46 9.98
N VAL A 31 6.29 0.74 9.49
CA VAL A 31 7.69 0.95 9.90
C VAL A 31 8.11 2.38 9.57
N ALA A 32 7.79 2.88 8.38
CA ALA A 32 8.10 4.26 7.98
C ALA A 32 7.41 5.30 8.87
N ALA A 33 6.16 5.04 9.28
CA ALA A 33 5.42 5.92 10.19
C ALA A 33 6.05 6.02 11.58
N THR A 34 6.63 4.92 12.07
CA THR A 34 7.15 4.82 13.44
C THR A 34 8.66 5.04 13.53
N PHE A 35 9.41 4.75 12.47
CA PHE A 35 10.86 4.93 12.46
C PHE A 35 11.21 6.42 12.56
N LYS A 36 12.04 6.79 13.56
CA LYS A 36 12.45 8.17 13.82
C LYS A 36 11.31 9.21 13.79
N ARG A 37 10.13 8.82 14.25
CA ARG A 37 8.88 9.61 14.28
C ARG A 37 8.28 9.90 12.90
N GLY A 38 8.69 9.15 11.90
CA GLY A 38 8.19 9.20 10.54
C GLY A 38 9.27 9.54 9.52
N VAL A 39 9.42 8.65 8.54
CA VAL A 39 10.26 8.86 7.37
C VAL A 39 9.41 8.67 6.12
N ARG A 40 9.87 9.20 5.00
CA ARG A 40 9.19 9.02 3.72
C ARG A 40 9.24 7.58 3.27
N PHE A 41 8.19 7.13 2.60
CA PHE A 41 8.20 5.84 1.93
C PHE A 41 7.55 5.91 0.55
N VAL A 42 7.91 4.96 -0.27
CA VAL A 42 7.43 4.80 -1.65
C VAL A 42 6.84 3.41 -1.77
N GLN A 43 5.67 3.30 -2.37
CA GLN A 43 5.06 2.01 -2.68
C GLN A 43 5.30 1.62 -4.14
N VAL A 44 5.69 0.36 -4.33
CA VAL A 44 5.80 -0.31 -5.63
C VAL A 44 4.98 -1.60 -5.55
N PRO A 45 3.64 -1.50 -5.74
CA PRO A 45 2.76 -2.65 -5.61
C PRO A 45 2.99 -3.64 -6.75
N THR A 46 3.08 -4.93 -6.43
CA THR A 46 3.34 -6.01 -7.41
C THR A 46 2.15 -6.94 -7.61
N THR A 47 1.05 -6.75 -6.88
CA THR A 47 -0.19 -7.49 -7.07
C THR A 47 -1.30 -6.56 -7.55
N LEU A 48 -2.26 -7.09 -8.32
CA LEU A 48 -3.38 -6.28 -8.80
C LEU A 48 -4.18 -5.68 -7.63
N LEU A 49 -4.43 -6.46 -6.58
CA LEU A 49 -5.12 -5.97 -5.38
C LEU A 49 -4.39 -4.79 -4.73
N ALA A 50 -3.06 -4.87 -4.61
CA ALA A 50 -2.28 -3.78 -4.04
C ALA A 50 -2.30 -2.54 -4.95
N MET A 51 -2.28 -2.70 -6.28
CA MET A 51 -2.32 -1.61 -7.24
C MET A 51 -3.63 -0.81 -7.17
N VAL A 52 -4.77 -1.48 -6.94
CA VAL A 52 -6.09 -0.85 -7.00
C VAL A 52 -6.71 -0.49 -5.64
N ASP A 53 -6.19 -1.03 -4.55
CA ASP A 53 -6.75 -0.86 -3.22
C ASP A 53 -5.70 -0.53 -2.16
N SER A 54 -4.88 -1.48 -1.72
CA SER A 54 -4.09 -1.32 -0.50
C SER A 54 -2.97 -0.29 -0.59
N SER A 55 -2.46 0.04 -1.77
CA SER A 55 -1.47 1.12 -1.93
C SER A 55 -2.08 2.53 -1.81
N ILE A 56 -3.42 2.64 -1.78
CA ILE A 56 -4.14 3.90 -1.81
C ILE A 56 -4.78 4.15 -0.44
N GLY A 57 -4.75 5.39 0.04
CA GLY A 57 -5.45 5.79 1.27
C GLY A 57 -4.57 5.85 2.53
N GLY A 58 -3.32 5.40 2.48
CA GLY A 58 -2.36 5.58 3.57
C GLY A 58 -2.65 4.77 4.84
N LYS A 59 -3.51 3.76 4.77
CA LYS A 59 -3.70 2.80 5.86
C LYS A 59 -2.50 1.87 5.89
N THR A 60 -1.79 1.83 7.01
CA THR A 60 -0.64 0.97 7.20
C THR A 60 -0.80 0.22 8.50
N ALA A 61 -0.44 -1.05 8.53
CA ALA A 61 -0.62 -1.89 9.70
C ALA A 61 0.28 -3.12 9.69
N ILE A 62 0.33 -3.79 10.81
CA ILE A 62 0.94 -5.10 10.96
C ILE A 62 -0.07 -6.10 11.52
N ASP A 63 0.08 -7.35 11.11
CA ASP A 63 -0.66 -8.45 11.69
C ASP A 63 0.01 -8.88 12.99
N THR A 64 -0.81 -9.24 13.98
CA THR A 64 -0.38 -9.73 15.29
C THR A 64 -1.09 -11.03 15.61
N GLU A 65 -0.64 -11.75 16.65
CA GLU A 65 -1.33 -12.94 17.14
C GLU A 65 -2.78 -12.66 17.59
N ALA A 66 -3.05 -11.44 18.04
CA ALA A 66 -4.39 -11.01 18.47
C ALA A 66 -5.35 -10.72 17.31
N GLY A 67 -4.84 -10.53 16.09
CA GLY A 67 -5.64 -10.28 14.90
C GLY A 67 -4.91 -9.47 13.83
N LYS A 68 -5.58 -9.35 12.67
CA LYS A 68 -5.06 -8.61 11.52
C LYS A 68 -5.31 -7.10 11.68
N ASN A 69 -4.33 -6.30 11.26
CA ASN A 69 -4.43 -4.83 11.14
C ASN A 69 -4.82 -4.10 12.44
N LEU A 70 -4.59 -4.71 13.62
CA LEU A 70 -4.93 -4.10 14.90
C LEU A 70 -3.96 -3.00 15.31
N ILE A 71 -2.73 -3.07 14.86
CA ILE A 71 -1.69 -2.10 15.16
C ILE A 71 -1.27 -1.46 13.84
N GLY A 72 -1.44 -0.15 13.73
CA GLY A 72 -1.16 0.56 12.50
C GLY A 72 -1.17 2.07 12.66
N ALA A 73 -0.98 2.75 11.55
CA ALA A 73 -1.00 4.20 11.47
C ALA A 73 -1.55 4.64 10.10
N PHE A 74 -2.07 5.86 10.03
CA PHE A 74 -2.31 6.52 8.76
C PHE A 74 -1.03 7.22 8.32
N TRP A 75 -0.37 6.70 7.29
CA TRP A 75 0.87 7.24 6.76
C TRP A 75 0.86 7.21 5.24
N GLN A 76 0.79 8.38 4.62
CA GLN A 76 0.68 8.48 3.18
C GLN A 76 2.03 8.21 2.50
N PRO A 77 2.07 7.38 1.43
CA PRO A 77 3.27 7.23 0.65
C PRO A 77 3.63 8.54 -0.07
N ALA A 78 4.90 8.86 -0.13
CA ALA A 78 5.39 10.02 -0.89
C ALA A 78 5.18 9.84 -2.40
N ARG A 79 5.21 8.59 -2.87
CA ARG A 79 4.97 8.18 -4.26
C ARG A 79 4.43 6.76 -4.30
N ILE A 80 3.65 6.47 -5.35
CA ILE A 80 3.23 5.11 -5.71
C ILE A 80 3.66 4.90 -7.16
N TYR A 81 4.46 3.86 -7.40
CA TYR A 81 4.87 3.46 -8.75
C TYR A 81 4.19 2.16 -9.13
N ILE A 82 3.26 2.22 -10.07
CA ILE A 82 2.52 1.06 -10.58
C ILE A 82 3.11 0.68 -11.93
N ASP A 83 3.71 -0.51 -12.00
CA ASP A 83 4.19 -1.11 -13.21
C ASP A 83 3.38 -2.38 -13.51
N LEU A 84 2.67 -2.38 -14.62
CA LEU A 84 1.79 -3.49 -15.00
C LEU A 84 2.58 -4.75 -15.40
N GLN A 85 3.87 -4.66 -15.70
CA GLN A 85 4.71 -5.82 -15.99
C GLN A 85 4.78 -6.81 -14.82
N PHE A 86 4.60 -6.35 -13.58
CA PHE A 86 4.51 -7.25 -12.43
C PHE A 86 3.34 -8.23 -12.52
N LEU A 87 2.30 -7.90 -13.29
CA LEU A 87 1.13 -8.77 -13.46
C LEU A 87 1.44 -9.98 -14.36
N ASP A 88 2.47 -9.92 -15.22
CA ASP A 88 2.86 -11.01 -16.12
C ASP A 88 3.34 -12.26 -15.35
N THR A 89 3.89 -12.05 -14.15
CA THR A 89 4.37 -13.12 -13.27
C THR A 89 3.42 -13.41 -12.10
N LEU A 90 2.31 -12.68 -12.01
CA LEU A 90 1.36 -12.85 -10.91
C LEU A 90 0.56 -14.17 -11.10
N PRO A 91 0.47 -15.04 -10.07
CA PRO A 91 -0.37 -16.23 -10.14
C PRO A 91 -1.83 -15.88 -10.47
N THR A 92 -2.47 -16.69 -11.32
CA THR A 92 -3.85 -16.45 -11.77
C THR A 92 -4.84 -16.24 -10.61
N ARG A 93 -4.68 -16.98 -9.52
CA ARG A 93 -5.51 -16.84 -8.32
C ARG A 93 -5.44 -15.42 -7.73
N GLU A 94 -4.23 -14.86 -7.62
CA GLU A 94 -4.02 -13.53 -7.08
C GLU A 94 -4.51 -12.45 -8.06
N PHE A 95 -4.40 -12.70 -9.35
CA PHE A 95 -4.96 -11.80 -10.37
C PHE A 95 -6.49 -11.74 -10.26
N VAL A 96 -7.17 -12.89 -10.14
CA VAL A 96 -8.63 -12.97 -9.98
C VAL A 96 -9.11 -12.27 -8.70
N ASN A 97 -8.38 -12.46 -7.58
CA ASN A 97 -8.69 -11.79 -6.32
C ASN A 97 -8.63 -10.26 -6.47
N GLY A 98 -7.60 -9.74 -7.11
CA GLY A 98 -7.48 -8.30 -7.37
C GLY A 98 -8.56 -7.78 -8.30
N PHE A 99 -8.96 -8.57 -9.29
CA PHE A 99 -9.98 -8.17 -10.25
C PHE A 99 -11.36 -8.01 -9.63
N ALA A 100 -11.70 -8.80 -8.61
CA ALA A 100 -12.93 -8.65 -7.83
C ALA A 100 -13.03 -7.25 -7.18
N GLU A 101 -11.92 -6.71 -6.68
CA GLU A 101 -11.87 -5.36 -6.11
C GLU A 101 -12.02 -4.27 -7.18
N VAL A 102 -11.45 -4.46 -8.37
CA VAL A 102 -11.67 -3.55 -9.53
C VAL A 102 -13.16 -3.42 -9.85
N ILE A 103 -13.88 -4.53 -9.88
CA ILE A 103 -15.34 -4.55 -10.13
C ILE A 103 -16.07 -3.80 -9.02
N LYS A 104 -15.73 -4.03 -7.78
CA LYS A 104 -16.33 -3.38 -6.60
C LYS A 104 -16.16 -1.87 -6.64
N VAL A 105 -14.95 -1.37 -6.90
CA VAL A 105 -14.67 0.07 -7.01
C VAL A 105 -15.48 0.70 -8.13
N ARG A 106 -15.57 0.06 -9.30
CA ARG A 106 -16.35 0.53 -10.44
C ARG A 106 -17.85 0.59 -10.12
N SER A 107 -18.37 -0.43 -9.44
CA SER A 107 -19.79 -0.49 -9.06
C SER A 107 -20.14 0.62 -8.07
N SER A 108 -19.26 0.89 -7.10
CA SER A 108 -19.45 1.97 -6.12
C SER A 108 -19.45 3.35 -6.78
N HIS A 109 -18.61 3.57 -7.78
CA HIS A 109 -18.53 4.83 -8.52
C HIS A 109 -19.82 5.08 -9.32
N ASN A 110 -20.38 4.04 -9.96
CA ASN A 110 -21.64 4.14 -10.70
C ASN A 110 -22.86 4.43 -9.80
N VAL A 111 -22.86 3.95 -8.55
CA VAL A 111 -23.90 4.26 -7.56
C VAL A 111 -23.86 5.73 -7.14
N HIS A 112 -22.69 6.30 -6.98
CA HIS A 112 -22.52 7.73 -6.65
C HIS A 112 -22.96 8.63 -7.80
N MET A 113 -22.69 8.28 -9.05
CA MET A 113 -23.14 9.03 -10.22
C MET A 113 -24.66 9.00 -10.41
N LYS A 114 -25.35 7.91 -10.06
CA LYS A 114 -26.80 7.81 -10.10
C LYS A 114 -27.50 8.65 -9.02
N LYS A 115 -26.88 8.80 -7.85
CA LYS A 115 -27.45 9.63 -6.76
C LYS A 115 -27.38 11.14 -7.03
N GLY A 116 -26.49 11.59 -7.90
CA GLY A 116 -26.38 13.01 -8.28
C GLY A 116 -27.38 13.49 -9.33
N ARG A 117 -28.22 12.61 -9.91
CA ARG A 117 -29.19 12.97 -10.96
C ARG A 117 -30.62 13.22 -10.47
N HIS A 118 -30.88 13.13 -9.18
CA HIS A 118 -32.18 13.50 -8.62
C HIS A 118 -32.07 14.81 -7.81
N ARG A 119 -31.89 15.90 -8.53
CA ARG A 119 -32.32 17.22 -8.07
C ARG A 119 -32.72 18.05 -9.28
N HIS A 120 -33.95 18.49 -9.17
CA HIS A 120 -34.70 19.48 -9.95
C HIS A 120 -35.61 18.86 -11.00
N ASP A 121 -36.85 18.65 -10.55
CA ASP A 121 -38.02 19.41 -11.02
C ASP A 121 -38.93 19.66 -9.82
#